data_18c002c3e1fe84499ebe278b7a5899c1
#
_entry.id   18c002c3e1fe84499ebe278b7a5899c1
#
_cell.length_a   1.000
_cell.length_b   1.000
_cell.length_c   1.000
_cell.angle_alpha   90.00
_cell.angle_beta   90.00
_cell.angle_gamma   90.00
#
_symmetry.space_group_name_H-M   'P 1'
#
loop_
_entity.id
_entity.type
_entity.pdbx_description
1 polymer ?
#
loop_
_entity_poly.entity_id
_entity_poly.type
_entity_poly.pdbx_seq_one_letter_code
_entity_poly.pdbx_strand_id
1 'polypeptide(L)'
;MIDLETIKILSQKYQTRIDNIIREYFQHLFLSLLYSQKESEGIYFKGGTALKIIYHSPRFSEDLDFSASKNISLSQIDDLFLETLKKMNEVGAKVNLEEAKRTSGGYFGIFSYELHGFLGKIQLEISLRKKSNLQQEVTTIVSDFLPAYILIQLSPRLIVEEKMLALEMRHKPRDFYDLYFILRHPELNKYLDFKKIKTIKEILLKEKINFKKELEILLPVSHHLLLNNFKETLLKEIEKQEVE
;
A
#
# COMPACT_ATOMS: atom_id res chain seq x y z
N MET A 1 20.13 5.08 -10.10
CA MET A 1 18.71 5.35 -10.50
C MET A 1 18.36 4.40 -11.64
N ILE A 2 17.10 3.94 -11.68
CA ILE A 2 16.59 3.12 -12.79
C ILE A 2 16.56 3.92 -14.09
N ASP A 3 16.98 3.35 -15.23
CA ASP A 3 16.96 4.00 -16.53
C ASP A 3 15.59 3.89 -17.23
N LEU A 4 15.38 4.73 -18.25
CA LEU A 4 14.08 4.83 -18.94
C LEU A 4 13.73 3.54 -19.72
N GLU A 5 14.73 2.83 -20.23
CA GLU A 5 14.50 1.58 -20.98
C GLU A 5 13.99 0.48 -20.05
N THR A 6 14.63 0.32 -18.88
CA THR A 6 14.16 -0.60 -17.83
C THR A 6 12.74 -0.26 -17.38
N ILE A 7 12.41 1.03 -17.20
CA ILE A 7 11.03 1.47 -16.85
C ILE A 7 10.03 1.01 -17.92
N LYS A 8 10.35 1.16 -19.21
CA LYS A 8 9.47 0.72 -20.31
C LYS A 8 9.29 -0.80 -20.32
N ILE A 9 10.37 -1.56 -20.11
CA ILE A 9 10.33 -3.02 -20.01
C ILE A 9 9.43 -3.44 -18.85
N LEU A 10 9.56 -2.83 -17.68
CA LEU A 10 8.71 -3.12 -16.52
C LEU A 10 7.25 -2.71 -16.75
N SER A 11 7.00 -1.59 -17.42
CA SER A 11 5.65 -1.18 -17.81
C SER A 11 4.95 -2.22 -18.70
N GLN A 12 5.68 -2.80 -19.65
CA GLN A 12 5.18 -3.89 -20.50
C GLN A 12 5.00 -5.19 -19.69
N LYS A 13 6.00 -5.58 -18.88
CA LYS A 13 5.96 -6.78 -18.02
C LYS A 13 4.74 -6.77 -17.10
N TYR A 14 4.50 -5.64 -16.43
CA TYR A 14 3.39 -5.46 -15.48
C TYR A 14 2.10 -4.99 -16.14
N GLN A 15 2.08 -4.78 -17.46
CA GLN A 15 0.92 -4.34 -18.24
C GLN A 15 0.25 -3.11 -17.64
N THR A 16 1.05 -2.11 -17.26
CA THR A 16 0.58 -0.91 -16.58
C THR A 16 1.23 0.36 -17.14
N ARG A 17 0.74 1.51 -16.70
CA ARG A 17 1.28 2.82 -17.10
C ARG A 17 2.68 3.04 -16.51
N ILE A 18 3.51 3.78 -17.23
CA ILE A 18 4.85 4.18 -16.80
C ILE A 18 4.80 4.90 -15.45
N ASP A 19 3.79 5.75 -15.21
CA ASP A 19 3.61 6.48 -13.96
C ASP A 19 3.51 5.55 -12.73
N ASN A 20 2.82 4.41 -12.88
CA ASN A 20 2.71 3.41 -11.81
C ASN A 20 4.07 2.75 -11.52
N ILE A 21 4.85 2.45 -12.55
CA ILE A 21 6.20 1.86 -12.41
C ILE A 21 7.15 2.84 -11.71
N ILE A 22 7.16 4.10 -12.12
CA ILE A 22 8.00 5.13 -11.51
C ILE A 22 7.61 5.34 -10.05
N ARG A 23 6.30 5.42 -9.75
CA ARG A 23 5.81 5.56 -8.38
C ARG A 23 6.24 4.38 -7.51
N GLU A 24 6.06 3.14 -7.98
CA GLU A 24 6.44 1.93 -7.24
C GLU A 24 7.97 1.88 -7.03
N TYR A 25 8.78 2.30 -8.01
CA TYR A 25 10.21 2.46 -7.84
C TYR A 25 10.56 3.42 -6.68
N PHE A 26 9.93 4.60 -6.62
CA PHE A 26 10.15 5.56 -5.53
C PHE A 26 9.63 5.05 -4.18
N GLN A 27 8.56 4.28 -4.16
CA GLN A 27 8.06 3.62 -2.96
C GLN A 27 9.09 2.59 -2.44
N HIS A 28 9.63 1.75 -3.30
CA HIS A 28 10.70 0.81 -2.94
C HIS A 28 11.97 1.55 -2.46
N LEU A 29 12.38 2.59 -3.15
CA LEU A 29 13.57 3.38 -2.77
C LEU A 29 13.38 4.02 -1.39
N PHE A 30 12.24 4.64 -1.15
CA PHE A 30 11.90 5.22 0.15
C PHE A 30 11.92 4.16 1.26
N LEU A 31 11.24 3.03 1.08
CA LEU A 31 11.18 1.95 2.07
C LEU A 31 12.56 1.35 2.36
N SER A 32 13.35 1.08 1.33
CA SER A 32 14.71 0.56 1.48
C SER A 32 15.60 1.49 2.30
N LEU A 33 15.56 2.80 2.03
CA LEU A 33 16.35 3.79 2.75
C LEU A 33 15.80 4.10 4.14
N LEU A 34 14.47 4.09 4.33
CA LEU A 34 13.85 4.22 5.65
C LEU A 34 14.30 3.10 6.57
N TYR A 35 14.15 1.85 6.14
CA TYR A 35 14.48 0.68 6.96
C TYR A 35 15.99 0.34 7.03
N SER A 36 16.83 1.07 6.31
CA SER A 36 18.27 1.05 6.55
C SER A 36 18.69 1.82 7.81
N GLN A 37 17.77 2.62 8.39
CA GLN A 37 17.99 3.42 9.58
C GLN A 37 17.53 2.64 10.80
N LYS A 38 18.38 2.48 11.81
CA LYS A 38 18.07 1.73 13.04
C LYS A 38 16.85 2.30 13.78
N GLU A 39 16.69 3.60 13.75
CA GLU A 39 15.59 4.33 14.39
C GLU A 39 14.22 4.00 13.79
N SER A 40 14.15 3.38 12.61
CA SER A 40 12.92 2.96 11.95
C SER A 40 12.22 1.73 12.58
N GLU A 41 12.85 1.05 13.53
CA GLU A 41 12.31 -0.16 14.19
C GLU A 41 10.93 0.06 14.84
N GLY A 42 10.59 1.32 15.15
CA GLY A 42 9.28 1.70 15.70
C GLY A 42 8.20 2.02 14.67
N ILE A 43 8.46 1.89 13.36
CA ILE A 43 7.55 2.21 12.26
C ILE A 43 7.20 0.95 11.51
N TYR A 44 5.90 0.63 11.36
CA TYR A 44 5.41 -0.61 10.76
C TYR A 44 4.63 -0.31 9.49
N PHE A 45 5.15 -0.78 8.36
CA PHE A 45 4.56 -0.61 7.04
C PHE A 45 3.23 -1.37 6.90
N LYS A 46 2.24 -0.74 6.26
CA LYS A 46 0.90 -1.29 6.07
C LYS A 46 0.22 -0.71 4.84
N GLY A 47 -1.09 -0.86 4.74
CA GLY A 47 -1.91 -0.20 3.73
C GLY A 47 -1.99 -0.95 2.40
N GLY A 48 -2.43 -0.25 1.35
CA GLY A 48 -2.58 -0.80 0.01
C GLY A 48 -1.25 -1.13 -0.65
N THR A 49 -0.25 -0.28 -0.40
CA THR A 49 1.10 -0.48 -0.93
C THR A 49 1.80 -1.66 -0.25
N ALA A 50 1.49 -1.97 1.02
CA ALA A 50 1.97 -3.19 1.66
C ALA A 50 1.35 -4.45 1.00
N LEU A 51 0.06 -4.44 0.65
CA LEU A 51 -0.54 -5.54 -0.12
C LEU A 51 0.15 -5.72 -1.48
N LYS A 52 0.55 -4.64 -2.14
CA LYS A 52 1.26 -4.66 -3.43
C LYS A 52 2.67 -5.21 -3.28
N ILE A 53 3.47 -4.63 -2.40
CA ILE A 53 4.91 -4.89 -2.29
C ILE A 53 5.21 -6.23 -1.58
N ILE A 54 4.47 -6.57 -0.52
CA ILE A 54 4.75 -7.73 0.32
C ILE A 54 3.99 -8.96 -0.16
N TYR A 55 2.70 -8.79 -0.50
CA TYR A 55 1.80 -9.90 -0.85
C TYR A 55 1.52 -10.00 -2.34
N HIS A 56 2.18 -9.18 -3.17
CA HIS A 56 2.10 -9.20 -4.63
C HIS A 56 0.68 -8.98 -5.19
N SER A 57 -0.11 -8.13 -4.51
CA SER A 57 -1.40 -7.70 -5.08
C SER A 57 -1.20 -7.10 -6.46
N PRO A 58 -2.02 -7.48 -7.45
CA PRO A 58 -1.93 -6.89 -8.79
C PRO A 58 -2.19 -5.38 -8.80
N ARG A 59 -3.00 -4.88 -7.84
CA ARG A 59 -3.39 -3.48 -7.76
C ARG A 59 -2.22 -2.59 -7.32
N PHE A 60 -1.86 -1.63 -8.15
CA PHE A 60 -0.94 -0.55 -7.79
C PHE A 60 -1.57 0.34 -6.71
N SER A 61 -0.74 0.94 -5.90
CA SER A 61 -1.14 1.83 -4.82
C SER A 61 -0.32 3.11 -4.85
N GLU A 62 -0.85 4.19 -4.27
CA GLU A 62 -0.29 5.53 -4.44
C GLU A 62 0.46 6.02 -3.21
N ASP A 63 -0.03 5.67 -2.02
CA ASP A 63 0.42 6.20 -0.74
C ASP A 63 1.31 5.20 0.00
N LEU A 64 2.07 5.68 0.98
CA LEU A 64 2.81 4.87 1.93
C LEU A 64 2.20 5.05 3.32
N ASP A 65 1.57 4.00 3.81
CA ASP A 65 0.89 3.98 5.10
C ASP A 65 1.72 3.25 6.15
N PHE A 66 1.76 3.79 7.36
CA PHE A 66 2.46 3.18 8.48
C PHE A 66 1.63 3.26 9.77
N SER A 67 1.97 2.37 10.71
CA SER A 67 1.65 2.52 12.13
C SER A 67 2.93 2.73 12.91
N ALA A 68 2.89 3.54 13.95
CA ALA A 68 4.05 3.74 14.82
C ALA A 68 3.83 3.13 16.20
N SER A 69 4.91 2.61 16.79
CA SER A 69 4.93 2.17 18.17
C SER A 69 4.76 3.35 19.12
N LYS A 70 4.35 3.07 20.35
CA LYS A 70 4.19 4.11 21.39
C LYS A 70 5.52 4.77 21.81
N ASN A 71 6.63 4.14 21.49
CA ASN A 71 7.95 4.57 21.94
C ASN A 71 8.62 5.55 20.99
N ILE A 72 8.04 5.80 19.80
CA ILE A 72 8.56 6.77 18.84
C ILE A 72 7.78 8.09 18.94
N SER A 73 8.50 9.18 19.05
CA SER A 73 7.91 10.52 19.09
C SER A 73 7.66 11.07 17.69
N LEU A 74 6.78 12.07 17.56
CA LEU A 74 6.55 12.78 16.30
C LEU A 74 7.82 13.46 15.77
N SER A 75 8.70 13.95 16.66
CA SER A 75 9.98 14.52 16.23
C SER A 75 10.89 13.48 15.60
N GLN A 76 10.99 12.29 16.20
CA GLN A 76 11.77 11.20 15.62
C GLN A 76 11.22 10.75 14.25
N ILE A 77 9.90 10.80 14.07
CA ILE A 77 9.28 10.52 12.77
C ILE A 77 9.66 11.58 11.73
N ASP A 78 9.59 12.88 12.11
CA ASP A 78 10.05 13.98 11.25
C ASP A 78 11.50 13.76 10.81
N ASP A 79 12.41 13.51 11.77
CA ASP A 79 13.84 13.32 11.54
C ASP A 79 14.11 12.12 10.62
N LEU A 80 13.43 10.98 10.85
CA LEU A 80 13.54 9.78 10.01
C LEU A 80 13.13 10.04 8.56
N PHE A 81 12.03 10.74 8.36
CA PHE A 81 11.54 11.02 7.00
C PHE A 81 12.42 12.02 6.28
N LEU A 82 12.86 13.09 6.96
CA LEU A 82 13.79 14.06 6.40
C LEU A 82 15.11 13.39 6.01
N GLU A 83 15.68 12.56 6.88
CA GLU A 83 16.92 11.83 6.58
C GLU A 83 16.71 10.82 5.44
N THR A 84 15.53 10.16 5.36
CA THR A 84 15.23 9.29 4.22
C THR A 84 15.22 10.06 2.91
N LEU A 85 14.54 11.20 2.83
CA LEU A 85 14.52 12.04 1.61
C LEU A 85 15.91 12.59 1.26
N LYS A 86 16.71 12.94 2.25
CA LYS A 86 18.10 13.35 2.04
C LYS A 86 18.91 12.21 1.42
N LYS A 87 18.84 11.00 1.97
CA LYS A 87 19.50 9.81 1.41
C LYS A 87 19.03 9.49 -0.01
N MET A 88 17.73 9.68 -0.30
CA MET A 88 17.21 9.54 -1.67
C MET A 88 17.91 10.52 -2.62
N ASN A 89 18.08 11.78 -2.24
CA ASN A 89 18.80 12.77 -3.03
C ASN A 89 20.29 12.42 -3.17
N GLU A 90 20.93 11.91 -2.13
CA GLU A 90 22.35 11.49 -2.14
C GLU A 90 22.60 10.33 -3.14
N VAL A 91 21.62 9.43 -3.33
CA VAL A 91 21.71 8.37 -4.36
C VAL A 91 21.25 8.84 -5.74
N GLY A 92 21.02 10.15 -5.92
CA GLY A 92 20.70 10.77 -7.20
C GLY A 92 19.22 10.82 -7.55
N ALA A 93 18.32 10.51 -6.60
CA ALA A 93 16.91 10.75 -6.80
C ALA A 93 16.61 12.26 -6.63
N LYS A 94 15.73 12.81 -7.47
CA LYS A 94 15.25 14.18 -7.31
C LYS A 94 13.93 14.15 -6.52
N VAL A 95 14.03 14.38 -5.21
CA VAL A 95 12.86 14.41 -4.33
C VAL A 95 12.82 15.68 -3.49
N ASN A 96 11.62 16.23 -3.26
CA ASN A 96 11.41 17.41 -2.43
C ASN A 96 10.25 17.18 -1.45
N LEU A 97 10.42 17.62 -0.20
CA LEU A 97 9.34 17.65 0.77
C LEU A 97 8.39 18.80 0.42
N GLU A 98 7.14 18.48 0.12
CA GLU A 98 6.10 19.46 -0.21
C GLU A 98 5.29 19.86 1.02
N GLU A 99 4.96 18.89 1.84
CA GLU A 99 4.16 19.07 3.04
C GLU A 99 4.60 18.12 4.14
N ALA A 100 4.63 18.61 5.38
CA ALA A 100 4.83 17.83 6.58
C ALA A 100 4.01 18.44 7.71
N LYS A 101 3.11 17.65 8.30
CA LYS A 101 2.31 18.14 9.43
C LYS A 101 2.00 17.04 10.43
N ARG A 102 1.99 17.45 11.69
CA ARG A 102 1.50 16.64 12.79
C ARG A 102 -0.02 16.74 12.84
N THR A 103 -0.68 15.62 13.01
CA THR A 103 -2.14 15.53 13.15
C THR A 103 -2.49 15.02 14.54
N SER A 104 -3.75 15.16 14.96
CA SER A 104 -4.23 14.62 16.24
C SER A 104 -4.10 13.10 16.36
N GLY A 105 -4.01 12.39 15.23
CA GLY A 105 -3.91 10.93 15.15
C GLY A 105 -2.58 10.39 14.63
N GLY A 106 -1.61 11.27 14.32
CA GLY A 106 -0.35 10.83 13.75
C GLY A 106 0.41 11.90 12.96
N TYR A 107 0.97 11.50 11.84
CA TYR A 107 1.77 12.32 10.95
C TYR A 107 1.30 12.17 9.51
N PHE A 108 1.36 13.27 8.77
CA PHE A 108 1.07 13.33 7.34
C PHE A 108 2.22 14.05 6.64
N GLY A 109 2.66 13.49 5.51
CA GLY A 109 3.67 14.11 4.67
C GLY A 109 3.38 13.90 3.19
N ILE A 110 3.90 14.79 2.35
CA ILE A 110 3.91 14.64 0.90
C ILE A 110 5.31 14.96 0.41
N PHE A 111 5.89 14.09 -0.39
CA PHE A 111 7.06 14.41 -1.17
C PHE A 111 6.80 14.26 -2.66
N SER A 112 7.38 15.17 -3.44
CA SER A 112 7.39 15.08 -4.90
C SER A 112 8.66 14.40 -5.39
N TYR A 113 8.58 13.83 -6.59
CA TYR A 113 9.72 13.23 -7.27
C TYR A 113 9.74 13.59 -8.76
N GLU A 114 10.95 13.59 -9.33
CA GLU A 114 11.18 13.69 -10.76
C GLU A 114 12.11 12.58 -11.24
N LEU A 115 11.73 11.91 -12.33
CA LEU A 115 12.58 10.93 -13.02
C LEU A 115 12.32 10.96 -14.53
N HIS A 116 13.37 11.21 -15.32
CA HIS A 116 13.28 11.29 -16.80
C HIS A 116 12.16 12.20 -17.33
N GLY A 117 11.88 13.32 -16.63
CA GLY A 117 10.80 14.26 -16.97
C GLY A 117 9.42 13.88 -16.49
N PHE A 118 9.24 12.71 -15.87
CA PHE A 118 8.01 12.34 -15.18
C PHE A 118 7.99 12.93 -13.78
N LEU A 119 6.88 13.59 -13.45
CA LEU A 119 6.66 14.20 -12.14
C LEU A 119 5.57 13.42 -11.39
N GLY A 120 5.75 13.25 -10.10
CA GLY A 120 4.74 12.63 -9.25
C GLY A 120 4.89 13.01 -7.79
N LYS A 121 3.93 12.55 -6.98
CA LYS A 121 3.92 12.76 -5.53
C LYS A 121 3.59 11.45 -4.83
N ILE A 122 4.15 11.27 -3.64
CA ILE A 122 3.81 10.19 -2.73
C ILE A 122 3.39 10.81 -1.41
N GLN A 123 2.24 10.39 -0.91
CA GLN A 123 1.72 10.73 0.40
C GLN A 123 2.22 9.72 1.42
N LEU A 124 2.60 10.22 2.58
CA LEU A 124 3.04 9.45 3.74
C LEU A 124 2.04 9.65 4.86
N GLU A 125 1.48 8.56 5.38
CA GLU A 125 0.61 8.62 6.55
C GLU A 125 1.12 7.70 7.67
N ILE A 126 1.31 8.25 8.86
CA ILE A 126 1.61 7.47 10.05
C ILE A 126 0.49 7.61 11.07
N SER A 127 -0.07 6.48 11.45
CA SER A 127 -1.05 6.40 12.53
C SER A 127 -0.35 6.13 13.87
N LEU A 128 -0.56 7.03 14.83
CA LEU A 128 -0.15 6.89 16.23
C LEU A 128 -1.25 6.32 17.12
N ARG A 129 -2.23 5.62 16.54
CA ARG A 129 -3.34 5.08 17.32
C ARG A 129 -2.82 4.21 18.46
N LYS A 130 -3.32 4.51 19.68
CA LYS A 130 -2.99 3.79 20.94
C LYS A 130 -3.56 2.37 20.95
N LYS A 131 -3.18 1.51 20.01
CA LYS A 131 -3.37 0.07 20.18
C LYS A 131 -2.28 -0.44 21.10
N SER A 132 -2.67 -1.11 22.18
CA SER A 132 -1.75 -1.56 23.22
C SER A 132 -0.74 -2.63 22.75
N ASN A 133 -1.01 -3.33 21.66
CA ASN A 133 -0.16 -4.42 21.15
C ASN A 133 -0.17 -4.40 19.61
N LEU A 134 0.64 -3.51 19.00
CA LEU A 134 0.95 -3.63 17.60
C LEU A 134 1.92 -4.81 17.40
N GLN A 135 1.43 -5.86 16.77
CA GLN A 135 2.27 -6.97 16.33
C GLN A 135 2.89 -6.61 14.98
N GLN A 136 4.17 -6.89 14.81
CA GLN A 136 4.94 -6.64 13.59
C GLN A 136 5.68 -7.89 13.14
N GLU A 137 6.07 -7.89 11.88
CA GLU A 137 6.90 -8.93 11.29
C GLU A 137 8.01 -8.29 10.44
N VAL A 138 9.19 -8.90 10.47
CA VAL A 138 10.31 -8.52 9.60
C VAL A 138 10.19 -9.32 8.31
N THR A 139 10.24 -8.61 7.18
CA THR A 139 10.03 -9.21 5.85
C THR A 139 11.16 -8.79 4.90
N THR A 140 11.69 -9.74 4.15
CA THR A 140 12.63 -9.47 3.06
C THR A 140 11.85 -9.21 1.77
N ILE A 141 12.13 -8.08 1.14
CA ILE A 141 11.53 -7.69 -0.13
C ILE A 141 12.51 -7.97 -1.28
N VAL A 142 12.02 -8.72 -2.25
CA VAL A 142 12.69 -8.97 -3.53
C VAL A 142 11.86 -8.30 -4.62
N SER A 143 12.47 -7.45 -5.42
CA SER A 143 11.77 -6.69 -6.47
C SER A 143 12.61 -6.54 -7.72
N ASP A 144 11.99 -6.17 -8.83
CA ASP A 144 12.68 -5.82 -10.07
C ASP A 144 13.33 -4.42 -10.02
N PHE A 145 13.12 -3.66 -8.95
CA PHE A 145 13.51 -2.27 -8.85
C PHE A 145 14.84 -2.05 -8.14
N LEU A 146 15.09 -2.79 -7.07
CA LEU A 146 16.23 -2.62 -6.18
C LEU A 146 16.76 -3.98 -5.73
N PRO A 147 18.02 -4.06 -5.28
CA PRO A 147 18.51 -5.21 -4.53
C PRO A 147 17.59 -5.53 -3.35
N ALA A 148 17.58 -6.80 -2.93
CA ALA A 148 16.75 -7.22 -1.81
C ALA A 148 17.03 -6.39 -0.55
N TYR A 149 15.97 -5.99 0.14
CA TYR A 149 16.04 -5.20 1.36
C TYR A 149 15.05 -5.72 2.41
N ILE A 150 15.24 -5.32 3.65
CA ILE A 150 14.39 -5.72 4.78
C ILE A 150 13.49 -4.56 5.13
N LEU A 151 12.23 -4.85 5.48
CA LEU A 151 11.32 -3.90 6.10
C LEU A 151 10.58 -4.53 7.27
N ILE A 152 9.94 -3.70 8.09
CA ILE A 152 9.10 -4.10 9.20
C ILE A 152 7.67 -3.77 8.85
N GLN A 153 6.84 -4.80 8.72
CA GLN A 153 5.41 -4.65 8.46
C GLN A 153 4.57 -4.78 9.72
N LEU A 154 3.40 -4.18 9.69
CA LEU A 154 2.33 -4.53 10.62
C LEU A 154 1.94 -6.00 10.38
N SER A 155 1.62 -6.77 11.44
CA SER A 155 1.30 -8.19 11.24
C SER A 155 0.18 -8.39 10.21
N PRO A 156 0.20 -9.50 9.44
CA PRO A 156 -0.81 -9.80 8.43
C PRO A 156 -2.23 -9.70 8.95
N ARG A 157 -2.46 -10.20 10.17
CA ARG A 157 -3.74 -10.11 10.86
C ARG A 157 -4.22 -8.66 10.99
N LEU A 158 -3.37 -7.76 11.48
CA LEU A 158 -3.73 -6.36 11.68
C LEU A 158 -3.92 -5.62 10.35
N ILE A 159 -3.14 -5.97 9.30
CA ILE A 159 -3.35 -5.43 7.94
C ILE A 159 -4.75 -5.80 7.45
N VAL A 160 -5.17 -7.07 7.58
CA VAL A 160 -6.50 -7.53 7.17
C VAL A 160 -7.59 -6.84 7.99
N GLU A 161 -7.47 -6.80 9.31
CA GLU A 161 -8.43 -6.11 10.19
C GLU A 161 -8.62 -4.63 9.81
N GLU A 162 -7.53 -3.91 9.52
CA GLU A 162 -7.60 -2.50 9.10
C GLU A 162 -8.21 -2.32 7.71
N LYS A 163 -7.97 -3.25 6.77
CA LYS A 163 -8.61 -3.24 5.45
C LYS A 163 -10.12 -3.48 5.56
N MET A 164 -10.55 -4.42 6.38
CA MET A 164 -11.97 -4.68 6.64
C MET A 164 -12.65 -3.45 7.24
N LEU A 165 -12.04 -2.83 8.26
CA LEU A 165 -12.56 -1.61 8.88
C LEU A 165 -12.65 -0.44 7.89
N ALA A 166 -11.61 -0.24 7.06
CA ALA A 166 -11.62 0.79 6.04
C ALA A 166 -12.74 0.59 5.03
N LEU A 167 -12.99 -0.65 4.62
CA LEU A 167 -14.06 -0.99 3.71
C LEU A 167 -15.44 -0.70 4.31
N GLU A 168 -15.68 -1.06 5.57
CA GLU A 168 -16.93 -0.76 6.30
C GLU A 168 -17.20 0.75 6.44
N MET A 169 -16.13 1.58 6.46
CA MET A 169 -16.27 3.02 6.70
C MET A 169 -16.40 3.87 5.43
N ARG A 170 -15.76 3.47 4.33
CA ARG A 170 -15.60 4.39 3.18
C ARG A 170 -16.05 3.83 1.83
N HIS A 171 -16.31 2.53 1.70
CA HIS A 171 -16.88 1.84 0.54
C HIS A 171 -16.21 2.18 -0.82
N LYS A 172 -14.89 2.44 -0.84
CA LYS A 172 -14.19 2.79 -2.08
C LYS A 172 -13.93 1.57 -2.95
N PRO A 173 -13.96 1.69 -4.30
CA PRO A 173 -13.66 0.58 -5.22
C PRO A 173 -12.38 -0.18 -4.88
N ARG A 174 -11.31 0.54 -4.54
CA ARG A 174 -10.02 -0.05 -4.15
C ARG A 174 -10.08 -0.91 -2.89
N ASP A 175 -10.96 -0.58 -1.93
CA ASP A 175 -11.11 -1.35 -0.69
C ASP A 175 -11.83 -2.69 -0.97
N PHE A 176 -12.81 -2.70 -1.87
CA PHE A 176 -13.45 -3.93 -2.34
C PHE A 176 -12.48 -4.82 -3.14
N TYR A 177 -11.58 -4.21 -3.94
CA TYR A 177 -10.57 -4.99 -4.65
C TYR A 177 -9.54 -5.59 -3.68
N ASP A 178 -9.14 -4.85 -2.66
CA ASP A 178 -8.26 -5.35 -1.60
C ASP A 178 -8.92 -6.55 -0.87
N LEU A 179 -10.23 -6.48 -0.57
CA LEU A 179 -10.97 -7.62 -0.02
C LEU A 179 -10.97 -8.81 -0.99
N TYR A 180 -11.26 -8.58 -2.29
CA TYR A 180 -11.21 -9.64 -3.31
C TYR A 180 -9.85 -10.33 -3.35
N PHE A 181 -8.77 -9.57 -3.27
CA PHE A 181 -7.42 -10.10 -3.18
C PHE A 181 -7.20 -10.91 -1.91
N ILE A 182 -7.58 -10.38 -0.74
CA ILE A 182 -7.41 -11.03 0.56
C ILE A 182 -8.18 -12.37 0.62
N LEU A 183 -9.43 -12.41 0.14
CA LEU A 183 -10.24 -13.64 0.07
C LEU A 183 -9.54 -14.78 -0.67
N ARG A 184 -8.74 -14.45 -1.69
CA ARG A 184 -8.03 -15.41 -2.56
C ARG A 184 -6.59 -15.68 -2.14
N HIS A 185 -6.07 -14.91 -1.18
CA HIS A 185 -4.66 -15.04 -0.76
C HIS A 185 -4.52 -16.08 0.36
N PRO A 186 -3.69 -17.13 0.19
CA PRO A 186 -3.65 -18.28 1.11
C PRO A 186 -3.21 -17.92 2.55
N GLU A 187 -2.44 -16.84 2.70
CA GLU A 187 -1.97 -16.40 4.02
C GLU A 187 -2.88 -15.37 4.67
N LEU A 188 -3.59 -14.56 3.89
CA LEU A 188 -4.37 -13.45 4.42
C LEU A 188 -5.83 -13.85 4.71
N ASN A 189 -6.40 -14.76 3.94
CA ASN A 189 -7.81 -15.16 4.08
C ASN A 189 -8.15 -15.72 5.47
N LYS A 190 -7.20 -16.38 6.14
CA LYS A 190 -7.37 -16.95 7.49
C LYS A 190 -7.60 -15.91 8.61
N TYR A 191 -7.36 -14.62 8.32
CA TYR A 191 -7.56 -13.53 9.27
C TYR A 191 -8.87 -12.76 9.04
N LEU A 192 -9.70 -13.20 8.10
CA LEU A 192 -10.98 -12.56 7.80
C LEU A 192 -12.00 -12.78 8.92
N ASP A 193 -12.74 -11.72 9.27
CA ASP A 193 -13.86 -11.77 10.18
C ASP A 193 -15.16 -12.01 9.41
N PHE A 194 -15.73 -13.21 9.53
CA PHE A 194 -16.96 -13.59 8.80
C PHE A 194 -18.16 -12.73 9.14
N LYS A 195 -18.25 -12.15 10.36
CA LYS A 195 -19.34 -11.22 10.69
C LYS A 195 -19.23 -9.95 9.87
N LYS A 196 -18.02 -9.42 9.75
CA LYS A 196 -17.76 -8.24 8.91
C LYS A 196 -17.98 -8.53 7.43
N ILE A 197 -17.62 -9.72 6.95
CA ILE A 197 -17.87 -10.12 5.55
C ILE A 197 -19.36 -10.07 5.24
N LYS A 198 -20.25 -10.53 6.14
CA LYS A 198 -21.71 -10.43 5.95
C LYS A 198 -22.18 -8.99 5.84
N THR A 199 -21.69 -8.10 6.71
CA THR A 199 -21.98 -6.66 6.63
C THR A 199 -21.51 -6.06 5.31
N ILE A 200 -20.30 -6.38 4.87
CA ILE A 200 -19.73 -5.91 3.60
C ILE A 200 -20.54 -6.44 2.40
N LYS A 201 -20.99 -7.70 2.44
CA LYS A 201 -21.87 -8.28 1.42
C LYS A 201 -23.17 -7.47 1.28
N GLU A 202 -23.79 -7.08 2.40
CA GLU A 202 -24.99 -6.24 2.38
C GLU A 202 -24.71 -4.85 1.78
N ILE A 203 -23.61 -4.22 2.15
CA ILE A 203 -23.17 -2.94 1.58
C ILE A 203 -23.01 -3.09 0.06
N LEU A 204 -22.25 -4.11 -0.37
CA LEU A 204 -21.98 -4.38 -1.78
C LEU A 204 -23.30 -4.60 -2.59
N LEU A 205 -24.30 -5.26 -2.01
CA LEU A 205 -25.59 -5.49 -2.65
C LEU A 205 -26.39 -4.19 -2.82
N LYS A 206 -26.39 -3.33 -1.81
CA LYS A 206 -27.18 -2.08 -1.75
C LYS A 206 -26.59 -0.95 -2.59
N GLU A 207 -25.26 -0.85 -2.66
CA GLU A 207 -24.61 0.30 -3.28
C GLU A 207 -24.37 0.12 -4.79
N LYS A 208 -24.50 1.24 -5.51
CA LYS A 208 -24.10 1.35 -6.92
C LYS A 208 -22.67 1.89 -7.00
N ILE A 209 -21.69 1.00 -7.07
CA ILE A 209 -20.27 1.34 -7.08
C ILE A 209 -19.74 1.27 -8.51
N ASN A 210 -19.09 2.34 -8.97
CA ASN A 210 -18.38 2.32 -10.25
C ASN A 210 -16.93 1.86 -10.03
N PHE A 211 -16.71 0.56 -10.10
CA PHE A 211 -15.39 -0.03 -9.93
C PHE A 211 -14.40 0.37 -11.02
N LYS A 212 -14.86 0.50 -12.25
CA LYS A 212 -14.00 0.76 -13.41
C LYS A 212 -13.29 2.10 -13.31
N LYS A 213 -14.01 3.16 -12.89
CA LYS A 213 -13.50 4.54 -12.85
C LYS A 213 -12.20 4.70 -12.05
N GLU A 214 -12.06 4.00 -10.93
CA GLU A 214 -10.88 4.08 -10.05
C GLU A 214 -9.88 2.95 -10.34
N LEU A 215 -10.38 1.72 -10.51
CA LEU A 215 -9.50 0.55 -10.57
C LEU A 215 -8.79 0.38 -11.92
N GLU A 216 -9.36 0.88 -13.02
CA GLU A 216 -8.76 0.74 -14.36
C GLU A 216 -7.36 1.37 -14.44
N ILE A 217 -7.13 2.45 -13.70
CA ILE A 217 -5.82 3.15 -13.65
C ILE A 217 -4.82 2.39 -12.78
N LEU A 218 -5.32 1.69 -11.76
CA LEU A 218 -4.52 1.02 -10.74
C LEU A 218 -4.30 -0.48 -10.99
N LEU A 219 -4.94 -1.04 -12.01
CA LEU A 219 -4.81 -2.47 -12.33
C LEU A 219 -4.06 -2.70 -13.64
N PRO A 220 -3.32 -3.82 -13.74
CA PRO A 220 -2.81 -4.29 -15.03
C PRO A 220 -3.91 -4.45 -16.07
N VAL A 221 -3.60 -4.24 -17.34
CA VAL A 221 -4.56 -4.38 -18.46
C VAL A 221 -5.22 -5.77 -18.47
N SER A 222 -4.47 -6.82 -18.12
CA SER A 222 -4.99 -8.20 -17.99
C SER A 222 -6.12 -8.34 -16.97
N HIS A 223 -6.26 -7.42 -16.01
CA HIS A 223 -7.33 -7.42 -15.01
C HIS A 223 -8.54 -6.57 -15.40
N HIS A 224 -8.49 -5.82 -16.50
CA HIS A 224 -9.59 -4.92 -16.89
C HIS A 224 -10.88 -5.68 -17.24
N LEU A 225 -10.79 -6.89 -17.81
CA LEU A 225 -11.97 -7.72 -18.08
C LEU A 225 -12.75 -8.10 -16.81
N LEU A 226 -12.03 -8.30 -15.70
CA LEU A 226 -12.64 -8.57 -14.39
C LEU A 226 -13.56 -7.42 -13.95
N LEU A 227 -13.22 -6.17 -14.30
CA LEU A 227 -13.98 -5.00 -13.86
C LEU A 227 -15.39 -4.93 -14.46
N ASN A 228 -15.65 -5.59 -15.58
CA ASN A 228 -16.98 -5.60 -16.21
C ASN A 228 -18.03 -6.29 -15.33
N ASN A 229 -17.62 -7.33 -14.58
CA ASN A 229 -18.51 -8.12 -13.70
C ASN A 229 -17.90 -8.26 -12.29
N PHE A 230 -17.18 -7.21 -11.83
CA PHE A 230 -16.41 -7.31 -10.58
C PHE A 230 -17.31 -7.52 -9.36
N LYS A 231 -18.46 -6.85 -9.30
CA LYS A 231 -19.43 -7.00 -8.20
C LYS A 231 -19.88 -8.44 -8.04
N GLU A 232 -20.31 -9.07 -9.13
CA GLU A 232 -20.75 -10.46 -9.17
C GLU A 232 -19.61 -11.43 -8.84
N THR A 233 -18.41 -11.14 -9.31
CA THR A 233 -17.23 -11.95 -9.02
C THR A 233 -16.85 -11.88 -7.54
N LEU A 234 -16.87 -10.69 -6.95
CA LEU A 234 -16.61 -10.52 -5.53
C LEU A 234 -17.66 -11.20 -4.66
N LEU A 235 -18.96 -11.11 -5.02
CA LEU A 235 -20.04 -11.81 -4.33
C LEU A 235 -19.82 -13.34 -4.33
N LYS A 236 -19.42 -13.90 -5.46
CA LYS A 236 -19.11 -15.34 -5.56
C LYS A 236 -17.93 -15.75 -4.68
N GLU A 237 -16.88 -14.91 -4.58
CA GLU A 237 -15.76 -15.20 -3.68
C GLU A 237 -16.15 -15.12 -2.20
N ILE A 238 -17.04 -14.19 -1.84
CA ILE A 238 -17.58 -14.11 -0.48
C ILE A 238 -18.42 -15.37 -0.16
N GLU A 239 -19.27 -15.81 -1.09
CA GLU A 239 -20.13 -16.99 -0.90
C GLU A 239 -19.34 -18.30 -0.74
N LYS A 240 -18.17 -18.44 -1.37
CA LYS A 240 -17.30 -19.60 -1.15
C LYS A 240 -16.85 -19.71 0.30
N GLN A 241 -16.57 -18.59 0.95
CA GLN A 241 -16.11 -18.56 2.35
C GLN A 241 -17.26 -18.82 3.36
N GLU A 242 -18.54 -18.74 2.92
CA GLU A 242 -19.70 -19.06 3.78
C GLU A 242 -19.98 -20.57 3.83
N VAL A 243 -19.37 -21.37 2.93
CA VAL A 243 -19.60 -22.81 2.78
C VAL A 243 -18.51 -23.65 3.46
N GLU A 244 -17.34 -23.08 3.71
CA GLU A 244 -16.24 -23.69 4.47
C GLU A 244 -16.38 -23.45 5.97
#